data_34e2aa9d7c2f2ec9d5e5a60837f4b9a1
#
_entry.id   34e2aa9d7c2f2ec9d5e5a60837f4b9a1
#
_cell.length_a   1.000
_cell.length_b   1.000
_cell.length_c   1.000
_cell.angle_alpha   90.00
_cell.angle_beta   90.00
_cell.angle_gamma   90.00
#
_symmetry.space_group_name_H-M   'P 1'
#
loop_
_entity.id
_entity.type
_entity.pdbx_description
1 polymer ?
#
loop_
_entity_poly.entity_id
_entity_poly.type
_entity_poly.pdbx_seq_one_letter_code
_entity_poly.pdbx_strand_id
1 'polypeptide(L)'
;MTKKISIRKLAAELGLAPSTVHRALSGHPNVGLNTRRAVLRASQKNGYLLPIHEKGSVAIIVPSFTFGGYLDCLLPCLEAEFHRRGFRLMLISEQDIAMLGDRMFDGIVSLVWQEGLEKQLPQNFAIPIIILNGEANPLENIPRIMSDPKGIRQALEYLRNRGCRRIFYISTVTEKTPDAAERLAEFRQFCLDTGQDYDTLHAEIHWNGFEEQIPVILKADPDACFCASETYAVKVGQLLKAAGKRIPKDISLMGLEDKYGNAFFTPPITAIRQNFERIAELTAEEIVSACQKKIPPRGGIVPFTLIERQSVRRPGKGRKDLR
;
A
#
# COMPACT_ATOMS: atom_id res chain seq x y z
N MET A 1 -1.02 23.81 27.15
CA MET A 1 -1.41 22.76 28.10
C MET A 1 -2.92 22.58 28.04
N THR A 2 -3.44 21.65 27.28
CA THR A 2 -4.87 21.34 27.17
C THR A 2 -5.31 20.66 28.47
N LYS A 3 -6.24 21.28 29.18
CA LYS A 3 -6.77 20.79 30.45
C LYS A 3 -7.45 19.44 30.24
N LYS A 4 -6.89 18.37 30.81
CA LYS A 4 -7.49 17.01 30.76
C LYS A 4 -8.91 17.06 31.31
N ILE A 5 -9.90 16.77 30.46
CA ILE A 5 -11.29 16.66 30.91
C ILE A 5 -11.46 15.37 31.73
N SER A 6 -12.25 15.40 32.78
CA SER A 6 -12.56 14.23 33.61
C SER A 6 -13.91 13.62 33.23
N ILE A 7 -14.12 12.33 33.55
CA ILE A 7 -15.43 11.67 33.41
C ILE A 7 -16.55 12.48 34.09
N ARG A 8 -16.27 13.08 35.24
CA ARG A 8 -17.26 13.92 35.98
C ARG A 8 -17.65 15.15 35.16
N LYS A 9 -16.68 15.80 34.48
CA LYS A 9 -16.97 16.98 33.67
C LYS A 9 -17.72 16.61 32.40
N LEU A 10 -17.37 15.49 31.79
CA LEU A 10 -18.07 14.94 30.62
C LEU A 10 -19.51 14.54 30.97
N ALA A 11 -19.72 13.96 32.16
CA ALA A 11 -21.03 13.60 32.67
C ALA A 11 -21.91 14.84 32.91
N ALA A 12 -21.33 15.91 33.48
CA ALA A 12 -22.04 17.17 33.70
C ALA A 12 -22.44 17.83 32.37
N GLU A 13 -21.56 17.82 31.36
CA GLU A 13 -21.85 18.36 30.00
C GLU A 13 -23.02 17.62 29.33
N LEU A 14 -23.14 16.33 29.56
CA LEU A 14 -24.13 15.47 28.92
C LEU A 14 -25.41 15.29 29.78
N GLY A 15 -25.45 15.83 30.98
CA GLY A 15 -26.57 15.60 31.93
C GLY A 15 -26.71 14.13 32.35
N LEU A 16 -25.59 13.39 32.37
CA LEU A 16 -25.56 11.96 32.68
C LEU A 16 -24.86 11.70 34.05
N ALA A 17 -25.18 10.56 34.68
CA ALA A 17 -24.41 10.10 35.82
C ALA A 17 -22.98 9.70 35.40
N PRO A 18 -21.92 9.97 36.20
CA PRO A 18 -20.55 9.55 35.88
C PRO A 18 -20.41 8.05 35.64
N SER A 19 -21.18 7.23 36.33
CA SER A 19 -21.24 5.77 36.12
C SER A 19 -21.82 5.39 34.76
N THR A 20 -22.79 6.15 34.25
CA THR A 20 -23.37 5.96 32.91
C THR A 20 -22.34 6.30 31.85
N VAL A 21 -21.61 7.42 32.01
CA VAL A 21 -20.52 7.81 31.11
C VAL A 21 -19.43 6.74 31.13
N HIS A 22 -19.01 6.27 32.30
CA HIS A 22 -18.01 5.20 32.40
C HIS A 22 -18.47 3.93 31.68
N ARG A 23 -19.73 3.48 31.91
CA ARG A 23 -20.30 2.30 31.23
C ARG A 23 -20.40 2.49 29.71
N ALA A 24 -20.79 3.68 29.27
CA ALA A 24 -20.84 4.00 27.84
C ALA A 24 -19.44 3.87 27.17
N LEU A 25 -18.44 4.44 27.83
CA LEU A 25 -17.06 4.43 27.40
C LEU A 25 -16.44 3.02 27.46
N SER A 26 -16.81 2.19 28.44
CA SER A 26 -16.34 0.80 28.56
C SER A 26 -17.11 -0.21 27.70
N GLY A 27 -18.04 0.26 26.86
CA GLY A 27 -18.79 -0.64 25.98
C GLY A 27 -19.85 -1.51 26.68
N HIS A 28 -20.25 -1.16 27.92
CA HIS A 28 -21.18 -1.99 28.68
C HIS A 28 -22.51 -2.19 27.94
N PRO A 29 -23.05 -3.43 27.85
CA PRO A 29 -24.25 -3.75 27.06
C PRO A 29 -25.52 -3.00 27.49
N ASN A 30 -25.63 -2.64 28.76
CA ASN A 30 -26.82 -1.97 29.30
C ASN A 30 -26.85 -0.46 29.02
N VAL A 31 -26.01 0.08 28.17
CA VAL A 31 -26.07 1.48 27.74
C VAL A 31 -26.64 1.53 26.33
N GLY A 32 -27.76 2.24 26.18
CA GLY A 32 -28.42 2.42 24.89
C GLY A 32 -27.50 3.08 23.85
N LEU A 33 -27.67 2.70 22.58
CA LEU A 33 -26.84 3.14 21.46
C LEU A 33 -26.75 4.68 21.37
N ASN A 34 -27.86 5.38 21.53
CA ASN A 34 -27.90 6.85 21.45
C ASN A 34 -27.09 7.51 22.58
N THR A 35 -27.24 7.01 23.82
CA THR A 35 -26.46 7.50 24.95
C THR A 35 -24.97 7.22 24.73
N ARG A 36 -24.63 6.04 24.24
CA ARG A 36 -23.25 5.68 23.93
C ARG A 36 -22.65 6.61 22.85
N ARG A 37 -23.37 6.84 21.76
CA ARG A 37 -22.95 7.79 20.71
C ARG A 37 -22.72 9.20 21.22
N ALA A 38 -23.65 9.70 22.05
CA ALA A 38 -23.54 11.03 22.66
C ALA A 38 -22.29 11.15 23.54
N VAL A 39 -22.04 10.14 24.40
CA VAL A 39 -20.86 10.10 25.27
C VAL A 39 -19.57 10.03 24.45
N LEU A 40 -19.52 9.20 23.42
CA LEU A 40 -18.36 9.05 22.55
C LEU A 40 -18.02 10.35 21.81
N ARG A 41 -19.03 11.00 21.20
CA ARG A 41 -18.86 12.30 20.53
C ARG A 41 -18.36 13.39 21.48
N ALA A 42 -18.93 13.47 22.67
CA ALA A 42 -18.52 14.45 23.66
C ALA A 42 -17.10 14.16 24.18
N SER A 43 -16.73 12.89 24.34
CA SER A 43 -15.37 12.51 24.76
C SER A 43 -14.32 12.88 23.71
N GLN A 44 -14.61 12.64 22.45
CA GLN A 44 -13.74 13.04 21.32
C GLN A 44 -13.59 14.55 21.23
N LYS A 45 -14.71 15.29 21.24
CA LYS A 45 -14.73 16.77 21.21
C LYS A 45 -13.89 17.38 22.30
N ASN A 46 -13.87 16.77 23.46
CA ASN A 46 -13.16 17.26 24.65
C ASN A 46 -11.76 16.64 24.84
N GLY A 47 -11.27 15.86 23.87
CA GLY A 47 -9.95 15.21 23.97
C GLY A 47 -9.82 14.22 25.14
N TYR A 48 -10.94 13.61 25.56
CA TYR A 48 -10.91 12.56 26.57
C TYR A 48 -10.46 11.26 25.93
N LEU A 49 -9.22 10.88 26.19
CA LEU A 49 -8.68 9.59 25.78
C LEU A 49 -9.14 8.53 26.77
N LEU A 50 -9.86 7.52 26.29
CA LEU A 50 -10.16 6.35 27.11
C LEU A 50 -8.89 5.64 27.56
N PRO A 51 -8.92 5.00 28.75
CA PRO A 51 -7.94 3.98 29.06
C PRO A 51 -7.99 2.94 27.96
N ILE A 52 -6.85 2.62 27.37
CA ILE A 52 -6.71 1.55 26.37
C ILE A 52 -7.33 0.29 27.01
N HIS A 53 -8.39 -0.24 26.42
CA HIS A 53 -8.91 -1.55 26.80
C HIS A 53 -7.77 -2.58 26.66
N GLU A 54 -7.81 -3.69 27.39
CA GLU A 54 -6.79 -4.75 27.36
C GLU A 54 -6.39 -5.18 25.94
N LYS A 55 -7.23 -4.86 24.94
CA LYS A 55 -6.92 -4.97 23.50
C LYS A 55 -7.36 -3.69 22.80
N GLY A 56 -6.42 -2.90 22.34
CA GLY A 56 -6.67 -1.74 21.50
C GLY A 56 -7.33 -2.11 20.17
N SER A 57 -7.93 -1.14 19.49
CA SER A 57 -8.55 -1.32 18.17
C SER A 57 -8.04 -0.29 17.17
N VAL A 58 -7.70 -0.75 15.97
CA VAL A 58 -7.23 0.08 14.87
C VAL A 58 -8.18 -0.06 13.68
N ALA A 59 -8.64 1.07 13.17
CA ALA A 59 -9.41 1.10 11.93
C ALA A 59 -8.45 1.05 10.72
N ILE A 60 -8.74 0.17 9.78
CA ILE A 60 -8.09 0.12 8.47
C ILE A 60 -9.10 0.65 7.45
N ILE A 61 -8.83 1.83 6.89
CA ILE A 61 -9.68 2.41 5.84
C ILE A 61 -9.21 1.86 4.50
N VAL A 62 -10.13 1.21 3.79
CA VAL A 62 -9.89 0.63 2.46
C VAL A 62 -10.80 1.29 1.42
N PRO A 63 -10.36 1.42 0.14
CA PRO A 63 -11.18 2.02 -0.92
C PRO A 63 -12.49 1.25 -1.15
N SER A 64 -12.40 -0.06 -1.10
CA SER A 64 -13.54 -0.98 -1.23
C SER A 64 -13.18 -2.33 -0.62
N PHE A 65 -14.18 -3.20 -0.47
CA PHE A 65 -13.94 -4.60 -0.07
C PHE A 65 -13.65 -5.51 -1.27
N THR A 66 -13.20 -4.95 -2.38
CA THR A 66 -12.66 -5.72 -3.49
C THR A 66 -11.22 -6.09 -3.16
N PHE A 67 -11.01 -7.33 -2.79
CA PHE A 67 -9.68 -7.85 -2.49
C PHE A 67 -9.01 -8.28 -3.79
N GLY A 68 -7.75 -7.97 -3.89
CA GLY A 68 -6.89 -8.27 -5.03
C GLY A 68 -5.62 -7.42 -4.93
N GLY A 69 -4.57 -7.89 -5.55
CA GLY A 69 -3.35 -7.11 -5.66
C GLY A 69 -2.70 -6.78 -4.33
N TYR A 70 -2.52 -5.50 -4.12
CA TYR A 70 -1.85 -4.92 -2.96
C TYR A 70 -2.51 -5.31 -1.63
N LEU A 71 -3.85 -5.23 -1.55
CA LEU A 71 -4.59 -5.51 -0.32
C LEU A 71 -4.45 -6.96 0.13
N ASP A 72 -4.45 -7.92 -0.81
CA ASP A 72 -4.27 -9.34 -0.48
C ASP A 72 -2.95 -9.64 0.20
N CYS A 73 -1.92 -8.89 -0.15
CA CYS A 73 -0.59 -9.08 0.43
C CYS A 73 -0.42 -8.32 1.75
N LEU A 74 -0.97 -7.11 1.83
CA LEU A 74 -0.73 -6.22 2.97
C LEU A 74 -1.61 -6.53 4.18
N LEU A 75 -2.91 -6.79 3.96
CA LEU A 75 -3.85 -6.98 5.09
C LEU A 75 -3.48 -8.12 6.01
N PRO A 76 -3.07 -9.31 5.53
CA PRO A 76 -2.61 -10.38 6.42
C PRO A 76 -1.38 -10.00 7.24
N CYS A 77 -0.46 -9.22 6.66
CA CYS A 77 0.72 -8.74 7.37
C CYS A 77 0.34 -7.73 8.45
N LEU A 78 -0.56 -6.79 8.16
CA LEU A 78 -1.08 -5.84 9.15
C LEU A 78 -1.81 -6.56 10.28
N GLU A 79 -2.66 -7.53 9.94
CA GLU A 79 -3.40 -8.32 10.92
C GLU A 79 -2.45 -9.04 11.87
N ALA A 80 -1.46 -9.75 11.36
CA ALA A 80 -0.47 -10.47 12.15
C ALA A 80 0.32 -9.52 13.08
N GLU A 81 0.78 -8.36 12.55
CA GLU A 81 1.58 -7.41 13.31
C GLU A 81 0.79 -6.69 14.41
N PHE A 82 -0.43 -6.25 14.13
CA PHE A 82 -1.27 -5.63 15.15
C PHE A 82 -1.76 -6.64 16.20
N HIS A 83 -2.11 -7.86 15.77
CA HIS A 83 -2.51 -8.91 16.69
C HIS A 83 -1.37 -9.29 17.66
N ARG A 84 -0.14 -9.42 17.16
CA ARG A 84 1.05 -9.67 17.99
C ARG A 84 1.28 -8.59 19.05
N ARG A 85 0.87 -7.35 18.77
CA ARG A 85 0.95 -6.21 19.71
C ARG A 85 -0.30 -6.02 20.56
N GLY A 86 -1.28 -6.95 20.51
CA GLY A 86 -2.49 -6.92 21.31
C GLY A 86 -3.59 -5.98 20.77
N PHE A 87 -3.53 -5.59 19.50
CA PHE A 87 -4.55 -4.75 18.85
C PHE A 87 -5.43 -5.59 17.93
N ARG A 88 -6.70 -5.18 17.82
CA ARG A 88 -7.66 -5.73 16.86
C ARG A 88 -7.80 -4.80 15.69
N LEU A 89 -7.96 -5.35 14.49
CA LEU A 89 -8.23 -4.58 13.29
C LEU A 89 -9.73 -4.57 12.95
N MET A 90 -10.19 -3.46 12.43
CA MET A 90 -11.51 -3.31 11.85
C MET A 90 -11.38 -2.66 10.47
N LEU A 91 -11.86 -3.35 9.44
CA LEU A 91 -11.90 -2.81 8.10
C LEU A 91 -13.11 -1.88 7.96
N ILE A 92 -12.87 -0.72 7.37
CA ILE A 92 -13.89 0.30 7.09
C ILE A 92 -13.74 0.69 5.63
N SER A 93 -14.85 0.60 4.88
CA SER A 93 -14.87 1.13 3.51
C SER A 93 -14.75 2.66 3.53
N GLU A 94 -14.11 3.22 2.53
CA GLU A 94 -14.07 4.67 2.29
C GLU A 94 -15.48 5.30 2.35
N GLN A 95 -16.49 4.62 1.84
CA GLN A 95 -17.86 5.09 1.86
C GLN A 95 -18.45 5.20 3.28
N ASP A 96 -17.88 4.48 4.24
CA ASP A 96 -18.35 4.39 5.62
C ASP A 96 -17.46 5.15 6.63
N ILE A 97 -16.59 6.05 6.18
CA ILE A 97 -15.66 6.82 7.03
C ILE A 97 -16.39 7.56 8.16
N ALA A 98 -17.64 7.99 7.92
CA ALA A 98 -18.48 8.60 8.95
C ALA A 98 -18.66 7.72 10.19
N MET A 99 -18.52 6.40 10.08
CA MET A 99 -18.57 5.46 11.20
C MET A 99 -17.42 5.65 12.19
N LEU A 100 -16.31 6.26 11.78
CA LEU A 100 -15.19 6.60 12.67
C LEU A 100 -15.64 7.53 13.80
N GLY A 101 -16.62 8.41 13.54
CA GLY A 101 -17.22 9.28 14.55
C GLY A 101 -18.12 8.56 15.56
N ASP A 102 -18.62 7.39 15.22
CA ASP A 102 -19.55 6.61 16.06
C ASP A 102 -18.86 5.50 16.88
N ARG A 103 -17.60 5.21 16.57
CA ARG A 103 -16.81 4.17 17.24
C ARG A 103 -15.51 4.74 17.78
N MET A 104 -14.98 4.09 18.80
CA MET A 104 -13.67 4.46 19.35
C MET A 104 -12.60 3.53 18.78
N PHE A 105 -11.63 4.15 18.12
CA PHE A 105 -10.42 3.52 17.70
C PHE A 105 -9.24 4.17 18.41
N ASP A 106 -8.22 3.39 18.67
CA ASP A 106 -6.96 3.89 19.24
C ASP A 106 -6.02 4.41 18.16
N GLY A 107 -6.19 3.94 16.92
CA GLY A 107 -5.42 4.38 15.77
C GLY A 107 -6.13 4.13 14.44
N ILE A 108 -5.65 4.76 13.39
CA ILE A 108 -6.16 4.63 12.02
C ILE A 108 -4.99 4.37 11.08
N VAL A 109 -5.17 3.41 10.20
CA VAL A 109 -4.34 3.18 9.02
C VAL A 109 -5.20 3.38 7.79
N SER A 110 -4.84 4.32 6.91
CA SER A 110 -5.59 4.60 5.70
C SER A 110 -4.86 4.07 4.48
N LEU A 111 -5.56 3.28 3.68
CA LEU A 111 -5.15 2.88 2.33
C LEU A 111 -5.91 3.69 1.26
N VAL A 112 -6.63 4.70 1.69
CA VAL A 112 -7.28 5.68 0.83
C VAL A 112 -6.40 6.90 0.75
N TRP A 113 -6.10 7.33 -0.45
CA TRP A 113 -5.19 8.44 -0.76
C TRP A 113 -5.87 9.56 -1.54
N GLN A 114 -7.20 9.70 -1.43
CA GLN A 114 -7.94 10.73 -2.14
C GLN A 114 -7.98 12.04 -1.33
N GLU A 115 -7.98 13.17 -2.06
CA GLU A 115 -8.40 14.44 -1.51
C GLU A 115 -9.78 14.32 -0.88
N GLY A 116 -9.88 14.48 0.42
CA GLY A 116 -11.17 14.45 1.10
C GLY A 116 -11.20 13.62 2.37
N LEU A 117 -10.21 12.75 2.61
CA LEU A 117 -10.09 12.07 3.89
C LEU A 117 -10.07 13.08 5.04
N GLU A 118 -9.34 14.19 4.90
CA GLU A 118 -9.30 15.30 5.86
C GLU A 118 -10.68 15.93 6.12
N LYS A 119 -11.44 16.12 5.05
CA LYS A 119 -12.78 16.75 5.14
C LYS A 119 -13.79 15.82 5.81
N GLN A 120 -13.54 14.53 5.78
CA GLN A 120 -14.42 13.49 6.34
C GLN A 120 -14.02 13.14 7.78
N LEU A 121 -12.74 13.34 8.15
CA LEU A 121 -12.31 13.16 9.53
C LEU A 121 -12.79 14.34 10.39
N PRO A 122 -13.32 14.10 11.60
CA PRO A 122 -13.70 15.16 12.51
C PRO A 122 -12.52 16.10 12.79
N GLN A 123 -12.73 17.42 12.73
CA GLN A 123 -11.68 18.46 12.85
C GLN A 123 -10.83 18.41 14.15
N ASN A 124 -11.22 17.63 15.15
CA ASN A 124 -10.54 17.44 16.43
C ASN A 124 -10.11 15.98 16.65
N PHE A 125 -9.76 15.28 15.57
CA PHE A 125 -9.39 13.88 15.64
C PHE A 125 -7.99 13.74 16.27
N ALA A 126 -7.93 13.47 17.57
CA ALA A 126 -6.68 13.31 18.34
C ALA A 126 -6.11 11.87 18.28
N ILE A 127 -6.53 11.08 17.28
CA ILE A 127 -6.12 9.67 17.11
C ILE A 127 -4.95 9.61 16.15
N PRO A 128 -3.89 8.81 16.43
CA PRO A 128 -2.78 8.63 15.49
C PRO A 128 -3.26 8.02 14.17
N ILE A 129 -2.83 8.63 13.06
CA ILE A 129 -3.18 8.21 11.70
C ILE A 129 -1.89 8.02 10.92
N ILE A 130 -1.83 6.94 10.13
CA ILE A 130 -0.81 6.70 9.11
C ILE A 130 -1.49 6.42 7.78
N ILE A 131 -0.96 6.99 6.71
CA ILE A 131 -1.37 6.68 5.33
C ILE A 131 -0.36 5.72 4.72
N LEU A 132 -0.84 4.69 4.04
CA LEU A 132 -0.01 3.76 3.29
C LEU A 132 -0.12 4.07 1.80
N ASN A 133 1.03 4.19 1.13
CA ASN A 133 1.15 4.46 -0.32
C ASN A 133 0.37 5.69 -0.83
N GLY A 134 0.16 6.70 -0.01
CA GLY A 134 -0.53 7.94 -0.41
C GLY A 134 0.39 8.93 -1.12
N GLU A 135 -0.19 9.95 -1.78
CA GLU A 135 0.54 11.06 -2.40
C GLU A 135 1.43 11.85 -1.43
N ALA A 136 2.44 12.50 -2.00
CA ALA A 136 3.38 13.34 -1.26
C ALA A 136 2.74 14.58 -0.63
N ASN A 137 1.49 14.89 -0.97
CA ASN A 137 0.75 16.06 -0.48
C ASN A 137 -0.74 15.85 -0.81
N PRO A 138 -1.73 16.06 0.03
CA PRO A 138 -2.15 17.35 0.59
C PRO A 138 -2.26 17.37 2.12
N LEU A 139 -1.90 16.29 2.80
CA LEU A 139 -1.99 16.17 4.25
C LEU A 139 -0.58 16.31 4.86
N GLU A 140 0.03 17.49 4.76
CA GLU A 140 1.40 17.75 5.22
C GLU A 140 1.69 17.30 6.66
N ASN A 141 0.64 17.02 7.44
CA ASN A 141 0.73 16.65 8.85
C ASN A 141 0.45 15.16 9.13
N ILE A 142 0.04 14.36 8.13
CA ILE A 142 -0.20 12.92 8.34
C ILE A 142 0.99 12.12 7.81
N PRO A 143 1.66 11.36 8.67
CA PRO A 143 2.80 10.55 8.25
C PRO A 143 2.39 9.45 7.28
N ARG A 144 3.29 9.15 6.36
CA ARG A 144 3.10 8.11 5.33
C ARG A 144 4.18 7.05 5.45
N ILE A 145 3.77 5.81 5.21
CA ILE A 145 4.68 4.69 4.98
C ILE A 145 4.44 4.19 3.56
N MET A 146 5.49 4.15 2.76
CA MET A 146 5.41 3.81 1.35
C MET A 146 6.60 2.96 0.91
N SER A 147 6.44 2.26 -0.19
CA SER A 147 7.56 1.61 -0.86
C SER A 147 8.44 2.65 -1.56
N ASP A 148 9.75 2.40 -1.62
CA ASP A 148 10.69 3.31 -2.28
C ASP A 148 10.43 3.32 -3.80
N PRO A 149 10.02 4.45 -4.40
CA PRO A 149 9.81 4.53 -5.85
C PRO A 149 11.06 4.14 -6.66
N LYS A 150 12.25 4.35 -6.10
CA LYS A 150 13.53 3.94 -6.71
C LYS A 150 13.69 2.43 -6.89
N GLY A 151 12.82 1.63 -6.28
CA GLY A 151 12.78 0.19 -6.52
C GLY A 151 12.52 -0.16 -7.99
N ILE A 152 11.76 0.66 -8.71
CA ILE A 152 11.57 0.49 -10.16
C ILE A 152 12.89 0.68 -10.90
N ARG A 153 13.65 1.69 -10.55
CA ARG A 153 14.99 1.91 -11.09
C ARG A 153 15.89 0.69 -10.84
N GLN A 154 15.86 0.14 -9.65
CA GLN A 154 16.62 -1.08 -9.31
C GLN A 154 16.25 -2.26 -10.20
N ALA A 155 14.96 -2.46 -10.48
CA ALA A 155 14.49 -3.51 -11.39
C ALA A 155 14.99 -3.32 -12.84
N LEU A 156 14.92 -2.09 -13.34
CA LEU A 156 15.37 -1.74 -14.68
C LEU A 156 16.91 -1.90 -14.83
N GLU A 157 17.66 -1.47 -13.82
CA GLU A 157 19.10 -1.66 -13.77
C GLU A 157 19.49 -3.13 -13.66
N TYR A 158 18.74 -3.92 -12.90
CA TYR A 158 18.92 -5.37 -12.87
C TYR A 158 18.77 -5.98 -14.25
N LEU A 159 17.72 -5.66 -15.00
CA LEU A 159 17.54 -6.13 -16.38
C LEU A 159 18.69 -5.68 -17.29
N ARG A 160 19.10 -4.41 -17.17
CA ARG A 160 20.23 -3.87 -17.93
C ARG A 160 21.55 -4.58 -17.65
N ASN A 161 21.83 -4.88 -16.38
CA ASN A 161 23.03 -5.63 -15.95
C ASN A 161 23.01 -7.09 -16.43
N ARG A 162 21.82 -7.62 -16.79
CA ARG A 162 21.64 -8.91 -17.45
C ARG A 162 21.75 -8.83 -18.98
N GLY A 163 22.11 -7.66 -19.51
CA GLY A 163 22.33 -7.43 -20.93
C GLY A 163 21.07 -7.05 -21.71
N CYS A 164 19.98 -6.74 -21.03
CA CYS A 164 18.78 -6.21 -21.68
C CYS A 164 19.01 -4.73 -22.00
N ARG A 165 18.82 -4.34 -23.27
CA ARG A 165 19.03 -2.98 -23.76
C ARG A 165 17.75 -2.27 -24.19
N ARG A 166 16.76 -3.03 -24.59
CA ARG A 166 15.44 -2.57 -25.01
C ARG A 166 14.39 -3.15 -24.06
N ILE A 167 14.09 -2.40 -22.98
CA ILE A 167 13.18 -2.86 -21.94
C ILE A 167 11.81 -2.24 -22.20
N PHE A 168 10.81 -3.08 -22.50
CA PHE A 168 9.43 -2.66 -22.67
C PHE A 168 8.75 -2.61 -21.31
N TYR A 169 8.22 -1.44 -20.95
CA TYR A 169 7.54 -1.21 -19.69
C TYR A 169 6.02 -1.28 -19.89
N ILE A 170 5.37 -2.12 -19.11
CA ILE A 170 3.92 -2.32 -19.16
C ILE A 170 3.31 -1.80 -17.87
N SER A 171 2.54 -0.72 -17.96
CA SER A 171 1.76 -0.15 -16.87
C SER A 171 0.27 -0.41 -17.05
N THR A 172 -0.52 -0.11 -16.02
CA THR A 172 -1.98 -0.24 -16.06
C THR A 172 -2.63 1.14 -16.21
N VAL A 173 -3.65 1.22 -17.06
CA VAL A 173 -4.44 2.46 -17.27
C VAL A 173 -5.35 2.77 -16.08
N THR A 174 -5.74 1.76 -15.31
CA THR A 174 -6.71 1.91 -14.23
C THR A 174 -6.12 2.45 -12.94
N GLU A 175 -4.81 2.39 -12.80
CA GLU A 175 -4.13 2.86 -11.59
C GLU A 175 -3.67 4.31 -11.72
N LYS A 176 -4.59 5.23 -11.59
CA LYS A 176 -4.26 6.65 -11.33
C LYS A 176 -3.85 6.82 -9.85
N THR A 177 -3.06 5.87 -9.35
CA THR A 177 -2.53 5.98 -8.01
C THR A 177 -1.22 6.75 -8.06
N PRO A 178 -0.92 7.55 -7.03
CA PRO A 178 0.31 8.34 -6.98
C PRO A 178 1.57 7.50 -7.15
N ASP A 179 1.60 6.35 -6.53
CA ASP A 179 2.70 5.42 -6.62
C ASP A 179 2.89 4.82 -8.03
N ALA A 180 1.80 4.63 -8.79
CA ALA A 180 1.90 4.24 -10.20
C ALA A 180 2.49 5.34 -11.07
N ALA A 181 2.11 6.59 -10.82
CA ALA A 181 2.67 7.76 -11.50
C ALA A 181 4.16 7.94 -11.18
N GLU A 182 4.56 7.78 -9.93
CA GLU A 182 5.97 7.83 -9.51
C GLU A 182 6.78 6.69 -10.16
N ARG A 183 6.25 5.48 -10.21
CA ARG A 183 6.88 4.34 -10.92
C ARG A 183 7.08 4.61 -12.41
N LEU A 184 6.09 5.20 -13.06
CA LEU A 184 6.18 5.55 -14.47
C LEU A 184 7.20 6.69 -14.71
N ALA A 185 7.27 7.67 -13.81
CA ALA A 185 8.27 8.73 -13.86
C ALA A 185 9.70 8.18 -13.73
N GLU A 186 9.93 7.19 -12.88
CA GLU A 186 11.21 6.50 -12.76
C GLU A 186 11.59 5.76 -14.06
N PHE A 187 10.64 5.11 -14.74
CA PHE A 187 10.90 4.51 -16.05
C PHE A 187 11.23 5.57 -17.11
N ARG A 188 10.48 6.67 -17.14
CA ARG A 188 10.76 7.77 -18.08
C ARG A 188 12.16 8.34 -17.86
N GLN A 189 12.54 8.57 -16.61
CA GLN A 189 13.89 9.04 -16.28
C GLN A 189 14.97 8.02 -16.67
N PHE A 190 14.71 6.74 -16.47
CA PHE A 190 15.60 5.67 -16.90
C PHE A 190 15.80 5.67 -18.43
N CYS A 191 14.75 5.90 -19.21
CA CYS A 191 14.85 6.02 -20.65
C CYS A 191 15.75 7.20 -21.06
N LEU A 192 15.58 8.37 -20.44
CA LEU A 192 16.42 9.54 -20.68
C LEU A 192 17.88 9.25 -20.36
N ASP A 193 18.18 8.64 -19.22
CA ASP A 193 19.55 8.35 -18.78
C ASP A 193 20.25 7.30 -19.65
N THR A 194 19.47 6.44 -20.31
CA THR A 194 20.00 5.30 -21.07
C THR A 194 19.86 5.45 -22.59
N GLY A 195 19.23 6.53 -23.06
CA GLY A 195 18.96 6.77 -24.48
C GLY A 195 17.95 5.80 -25.07
N GLN A 196 17.05 5.22 -24.28
CA GLN A 196 15.94 4.42 -24.76
C GLN A 196 14.77 5.30 -25.17
N ASP A 197 14.05 4.88 -26.21
CA ASP A 197 12.86 5.57 -26.68
C ASP A 197 11.65 5.18 -25.83
N TYR A 198 11.24 6.08 -24.93
CA TYR A 198 10.11 5.89 -24.05
C TYR A 198 8.81 5.61 -24.80
N ASP A 199 8.53 6.35 -25.87
CA ASP A 199 7.25 6.26 -26.59
C ASP A 199 7.11 4.91 -27.32
N THR A 200 8.20 4.35 -27.78
CA THR A 200 8.22 3.02 -28.40
C THR A 200 8.22 1.88 -27.37
N LEU A 201 8.79 2.09 -26.19
CA LEU A 201 9.03 1.03 -25.20
C LEU A 201 8.08 1.09 -23.98
N HIS A 202 6.96 1.77 -24.14
CA HIS A 202 5.93 1.84 -23.09
C HIS A 202 4.54 1.57 -23.65
N ALA A 203 3.74 0.87 -22.88
CA ALA A 203 2.29 0.76 -23.12
C ALA A 203 1.52 0.73 -21.80
N GLU A 204 0.42 1.45 -21.80
CA GLU A 204 -0.61 1.34 -20.77
C GLU A 204 -1.65 0.31 -21.21
N ILE A 205 -1.87 -0.71 -20.40
CA ILE A 205 -2.75 -1.82 -20.75
C ILE A 205 -3.93 -1.89 -19.79
N HIS A 206 -5.14 -1.92 -20.34
CA HIS A 206 -6.33 -2.32 -19.61
C HIS A 206 -6.32 -3.82 -19.35
N TRP A 207 -6.91 -4.25 -18.23
CA TRP A 207 -7.01 -5.67 -17.89
C TRP A 207 -7.54 -6.55 -19.01
N ASN A 208 -8.45 -6.04 -19.84
CA ASN A 208 -9.05 -6.76 -20.95
C ASN A 208 -8.35 -6.53 -22.32
N GLY A 209 -7.25 -5.77 -22.37
CA GLY A 209 -6.61 -5.35 -23.61
C GLY A 209 -5.24 -5.98 -23.88
N PHE A 210 -4.89 -7.05 -23.20
CA PHE A 210 -3.55 -7.66 -23.36
C PHE A 210 -3.30 -8.21 -24.75
N GLU A 211 -4.29 -8.90 -25.33
CA GLU A 211 -4.17 -9.53 -26.61
C GLU A 211 -3.88 -8.51 -27.73
N GLU A 212 -4.48 -7.33 -27.62
CA GLU A 212 -4.30 -6.24 -28.59
C GLU A 212 -2.93 -5.58 -28.49
N GLN A 213 -2.32 -5.64 -27.32
CA GLN A 213 -1.00 -5.02 -27.08
C GLN A 213 0.18 -5.92 -27.42
N ILE A 214 -0.01 -7.23 -27.54
CA ILE A 214 1.11 -8.13 -27.91
C ILE A 214 1.73 -7.77 -29.25
N PRO A 215 0.98 -7.48 -30.33
CA PRO A 215 1.57 -7.02 -31.59
C PRO A 215 2.41 -5.74 -31.43
N VAL A 216 1.98 -4.80 -30.58
CA VAL A 216 2.73 -3.57 -30.30
C VAL A 216 4.06 -3.89 -29.61
N ILE A 217 4.03 -4.73 -28.59
CA ILE A 217 5.22 -5.20 -27.88
C ILE A 217 6.18 -5.89 -28.85
N LEU A 218 5.67 -6.81 -29.68
CA LEU A 218 6.50 -7.55 -30.63
C LEU A 218 7.12 -6.65 -31.71
N LYS A 219 6.36 -5.63 -32.19
CA LYS A 219 6.85 -4.65 -33.15
C LYS A 219 7.97 -3.78 -32.57
N ALA A 220 7.90 -3.46 -31.28
CA ALA A 220 8.97 -2.73 -30.60
C ALA A 220 10.25 -3.56 -30.45
N ASP A 221 10.20 -4.87 -30.70
CA ASP A 221 11.31 -5.83 -30.62
C ASP A 221 12.16 -5.66 -29.33
N PRO A 222 11.55 -5.75 -28.14
CA PRO A 222 12.27 -5.62 -26.89
C PRO A 222 13.02 -6.90 -26.55
N ASP A 223 14.10 -6.77 -25.81
CA ASP A 223 14.81 -7.92 -25.24
C ASP A 223 14.41 -8.22 -23.79
N ALA A 224 13.59 -7.37 -23.20
CA ALA A 224 12.92 -7.61 -21.93
C ALA A 224 11.55 -6.91 -21.85
N CYS A 225 10.60 -7.53 -21.14
CA CYS A 225 9.37 -6.90 -20.66
C CYS A 225 9.42 -6.78 -19.13
N PHE A 226 9.14 -5.58 -18.63
CA PHE A 226 8.88 -5.33 -17.23
C PHE A 226 7.40 -4.97 -17.04
N CYS A 227 6.68 -5.84 -16.34
CA CYS A 227 5.27 -5.66 -16.05
C CYS A 227 5.13 -4.96 -14.69
N ALA A 228 4.82 -3.67 -14.72
CA ALA A 228 4.74 -2.82 -13.53
C ALA A 228 3.39 -2.89 -12.81
N SER A 229 2.70 -4.02 -12.95
CA SER A 229 1.46 -4.33 -12.24
C SER A 229 1.46 -5.78 -11.76
N GLU A 230 0.78 -6.03 -10.67
CA GLU A 230 0.90 -7.21 -9.80
C GLU A 230 0.59 -8.56 -10.46
N THR A 231 -0.29 -8.58 -11.47
CA THR A 231 -0.76 -9.82 -12.11
C THR A 231 -0.38 -9.93 -13.57
N TYR A 232 0.19 -8.88 -14.13
CA TYR A 232 0.42 -8.77 -15.58
C TYR A 232 1.50 -9.71 -16.10
N ALA A 233 2.53 -9.98 -15.31
CA ALA A 233 3.66 -10.76 -15.79
C ALA A 233 3.28 -12.18 -16.23
N VAL A 234 2.36 -12.84 -15.52
CA VAL A 234 1.90 -14.19 -15.90
C VAL A 234 1.11 -14.14 -17.21
N LYS A 235 0.16 -13.20 -17.35
CA LYS A 235 -0.66 -13.06 -18.57
C LYS A 235 0.21 -12.68 -19.77
N VAL A 236 1.08 -11.68 -19.63
CA VAL A 236 2.02 -11.28 -20.68
C VAL A 236 2.94 -12.43 -21.07
N GLY A 237 3.46 -13.15 -20.07
CA GLY A 237 4.29 -14.32 -20.33
C GLY A 237 3.60 -15.43 -21.11
N GLN A 238 2.33 -15.72 -20.82
CA GLN A 238 1.54 -16.68 -21.56
C GLN A 238 1.34 -16.22 -23.01
N LEU A 239 0.98 -14.97 -23.24
CA LEU A 239 0.73 -14.42 -24.56
C LEU A 239 2.02 -14.33 -25.40
N LEU A 240 3.13 -13.94 -24.81
CA LEU A 240 4.45 -13.96 -25.48
C LEU A 240 4.83 -15.38 -25.92
N LYS A 241 4.58 -16.39 -25.07
CA LYS A 241 4.82 -17.79 -25.45
C LYS A 241 3.88 -18.26 -26.55
N ALA A 242 2.61 -17.89 -26.51
CA ALA A 242 1.65 -18.17 -27.57
C ALA A 242 2.06 -17.53 -28.91
N ALA A 243 2.72 -16.36 -28.87
CA ALA A 243 3.32 -15.70 -30.02
C ALA A 243 4.69 -16.27 -30.42
N GLY A 244 5.09 -17.42 -29.88
CA GLY A 244 6.32 -18.13 -30.24
C GLY A 244 7.61 -17.62 -29.57
N LYS A 245 7.54 -16.67 -28.64
CA LYS A 245 8.73 -16.16 -27.92
C LYS A 245 9.13 -17.09 -26.79
N ARG A 246 10.40 -17.40 -26.70
CA ARG A 246 10.98 -18.22 -25.62
C ARG A 246 11.48 -17.33 -24.49
N ILE A 247 10.98 -17.53 -23.28
CA ILE A 247 11.40 -16.83 -22.07
C ILE A 247 12.44 -17.71 -21.34
N PRO A 248 13.62 -17.21 -20.98
CA PRO A 248 14.17 -15.87 -21.21
C PRO A 248 15.02 -15.75 -22.49
N LYS A 249 15.01 -16.74 -23.37
CA LYS A 249 15.99 -16.85 -24.47
C LYS A 249 15.83 -15.74 -25.51
N ASP A 250 14.58 -15.51 -25.95
CA ASP A 250 14.26 -14.47 -26.94
C ASP A 250 13.89 -13.16 -26.25
N ILE A 251 13.17 -13.24 -25.13
CA ILE A 251 12.75 -12.09 -24.35
C ILE A 251 12.78 -12.41 -22.84
N SER A 252 13.40 -11.55 -22.06
CA SER A 252 13.34 -11.62 -20.59
C SER A 252 12.00 -11.11 -20.08
N LEU A 253 11.51 -11.66 -18.97
CA LEU A 253 10.26 -11.24 -18.36
C LEU A 253 10.46 -10.97 -16.86
N MET A 254 10.02 -9.80 -16.40
CA MET A 254 10.07 -9.43 -14.98
C MET A 254 8.75 -8.82 -14.56
N GLY A 255 8.29 -9.12 -13.35
CA GLY A 255 7.05 -8.59 -12.78
C GLY A 255 7.28 -7.65 -11.61
N LEU A 256 6.29 -6.81 -11.36
CA LEU A 256 6.06 -6.15 -10.09
C LEU A 256 5.18 -7.09 -9.25
N GLU A 257 5.50 -7.21 -7.99
CA GLU A 257 4.95 -8.13 -7.00
C GLU A 257 5.21 -9.62 -7.27
N ASP A 258 5.38 -10.33 -6.18
CA ASP A 258 5.66 -11.77 -6.21
C ASP A 258 4.47 -12.58 -5.75
N LYS A 259 3.54 -12.83 -6.65
CA LYS A 259 2.39 -13.69 -6.40
C LYS A 259 2.68 -15.15 -6.76
N TYR A 260 1.89 -16.06 -6.22
CA TYR A 260 2.04 -17.51 -6.45
C TYR A 260 2.14 -17.87 -7.94
N GLY A 261 1.42 -17.16 -8.81
CA GLY A 261 1.49 -17.36 -10.25
C GLY A 261 2.89 -17.18 -10.84
N ASN A 262 3.69 -16.27 -10.27
CA ASN A 262 5.06 -16.03 -10.72
C ASN A 262 5.97 -17.23 -10.44
N ALA A 263 5.82 -17.85 -9.28
CA ALA A 263 6.62 -19.04 -8.90
C ALA A 263 6.23 -20.27 -9.71
N PHE A 264 4.95 -20.41 -10.06
CA PHE A 264 4.43 -21.57 -10.82
C PHE A 264 4.49 -21.41 -12.34
N PHE A 265 4.80 -20.23 -12.84
CA PHE A 265 5.02 -20.02 -14.27
C PHE A 265 6.27 -20.81 -14.74
N THR A 266 6.32 -21.15 -16.02
CA THR A 266 7.46 -21.87 -16.61
C THR A 266 8.10 -21.03 -17.73
N PRO A 267 9.34 -20.56 -17.57
CA PRO A 267 10.15 -20.60 -16.35
C PRO A 267 9.63 -19.66 -15.27
N PRO A 268 9.89 -19.91 -13.97
CA PRO A 268 9.46 -19.07 -12.88
C PRO A 268 9.89 -17.60 -13.06
N ILE A 269 8.95 -16.67 -12.81
CA ILE A 269 9.13 -15.25 -13.13
C ILE A 269 9.91 -14.54 -12.02
N THR A 270 10.99 -13.86 -12.42
CA THR A 270 11.71 -12.89 -11.60
C THR A 270 10.82 -11.69 -11.33
N ALA A 271 10.80 -11.21 -10.10
CA ALA A 271 9.97 -10.09 -9.71
C ALA A 271 10.70 -9.14 -8.77
N ILE A 272 10.24 -7.90 -8.74
CA ILE A 272 10.50 -6.97 -7.65
C ILE A 272 9.24 -6.90 -6.79
N ARG A 273 9.38 -6.98 -5.47
CA ARG A 273 8.26 -7.08 -4.53
C ARG A 273 8.34 -5.99 -3.48
N GLN A 274 7.19 -5.39 -3.16
CA GLN A 274 7.07 -4.56 -1.96
C GLN A 274 7.28 -5.44 -0.71
N ASN A 275 7.97 -4.90 0.27
CA ASN A 275 8.19 -5.62 1.53
C ASN A 275 7.00 -5.38 2.47
N PHE A 276 5.90 -6.07 2.21
CA PHE A 276 4.64 -5.93 2.96
C PHE A 276 4.81 -6.22 4.44
N GLU A 277 5.67 -7.17 4.78
CA GLU A 277 5.99 -7.54 6.16
C GLU A 277 6.62 -6.34 6.88
N ARG A 278 7.59 -5.66 6.24
CA ARG A 278 8.24 -4.50 6.85
C ARG A 278 7.33 -3.27 6.88
N ILE A 279 6.49 -3.07 5.85
CA ILE A 279 5.47 -2.02 5.83
C ILE A 279 4.52 -2.21 7.02
N ALA A 280 4.01 -3.42 7.21
CA ALA A 280 3.09 -3.74 8.29
C ALA A 280 3.75 -3.62 9.68
N GLU A 281 4.97 -4.10 9.82
CA GLU A 281 5.75 -3.99 11.06
C GLU A 281 5.94 -2.53 11.46
N LEU A 282 6.43 -1.71 10.53
CA LEU A 282 6.66 -0.27 10.78
C LEU A 282 5.35 0.45 11.08
N THR A 283 4.29 0.16 10.34
CA THR A 283 2.96 0.75 10.57
C THR A 283 2.44 0.43 11.97
N ALA A 284 2.51 -0.83 12.36
CA ALA A 284 2.05 -1.26 13.67
C ALA A 284 2.93 -0.69 14.80
N GLU A 285 4.24 -0.63 14.61
CA GLU A 285 5.16 -0.03 15.57
C GLU A 285 4.85 1.45 15.82
N GLU A 286 4.66 2.22 14.76
CA GLU A 286 4.41 3.67 14.84
C GLU A 286 3.02 3.96 15.45
N ILE A 287 1.96 3.26 15.03
CA ILE A 287 0.61 3.43 15.58
C ILE A 287 0.58 3.04 17.05
N VAL A 288 1.10 1.87 17.42
CA VAL A 288 1.08 1.38 18.80
C VAL A 288 1.93 2.28 19.71
N SER A 289 3.09 2.72 19.23
CA SER A 289 3.93 3.67 19.97
C SER A 289 3.20 4.99 20.20
N ALA A 290 2.50 5.51 19.20
CA ALA A 290 1.71 6.74 19.32
C ALA A 290 0.57 6.58 20.33
N CYS A 291 -0.13 5.44 20.30
CA CYS A 291 -1.20 5.14 21.27
C CYS A 291 -0.67 5.09 22.71
N GLN A 292 0.44 4.40 22.94
CA GLN A 292 0.98 4.13 24.27
C GLN A 292 1.80 5.29 24.84
N LYS A 293 2.70 5.85 24.02
CA LYS A 293 3.69 6.86 24.45
C LYS A 293 3.25 8.30 24.15
N LYS A 294 2.13 8.48 23.40
CA LYS A 294 1.66 9.80 22.92
C LYS A 294 2.70 10.56 22.09
N ILE A 295 3.53 9.84 21.40
CA ILE A 295 4.48 10.38 20.44
C ILE A 295 3.80 10.33 19.07
N PRO A 296 3.74 11.43 18.30
CA PRO A 296 3.18 11.40 16.95
C PRO A 296 3.85 10.31 16.11
N PRO A 297 3.08 9.56 15.31
CA PRO A 297 3.67 8.55 14.43
C PRO A 297 4.55 9.20 13.38
N ARG A 298 5.52 8.44 12.88
CA ARG A 298 6.44 8.87 11.84
C ARG A 298 6.13 8.12 10.55
N GLY A 299 6.45 8.75 9.44
CA GLY A 299 6.45 8.10 8.14
C GLY A 299 7.72 7.28 7.91
N GLY A 300 7.74 6.54 6.82
CA GLY A 300 8.90 5.77 6.42
C GLY A 300 8.87 5.32 4.97
N ILE A 301 10.05 5.07 4.42
CA ILE A 301 10.22 4.50 3.08
C ILE A 301 10.78 3.10 3.24
N VAL A 302 10.11 2.13 2.61
CA VAL A 302 10.49 0.71 2.68
C VAL A 302 11.02 0.26 1.31
N PRO A 303 12.26 -0.24 1.23
CA PRO A 303 12.83 -0.68 -0.04
C PRO A 303 12.11 -1.92 -0.57
N PHE A 304 12.08 -2.03 -1.91
CA PHE A 304 11.65 -3.24 -2.58
C PHE A 304 12.65 -4.39 -2.38
N THR A 305 12.15 -5.60 -2.57
CA THR A 305 12.96 -6.82 -2.56
C THR A 305 12.98 -7.46 -3.94
N LEU A 306 14.16 -7.75 -4.47
CA LEU A 306 14.31 -8.50 -5.72
C LEU A 306 14.18 -10.00 -5.43
N ILE A 307 13.26 -10.65 -6.14
CA ILE A 307 13.06 -12.10 -6.14
C ILE A 307 13.57 -12.66 -7.45
N GLU A 308 14.83 -13.06 -7.46
CA GLU A 308 15.47 -13.58 -8.67
C GLU A 308 15.01 -15.01 -8.96
N ARG A 309 14.58 -15.26 -10.21
CA ARG A 309 14.19 -16.58 -10.72
C ARG A 309 14.79 -16.81 -12.12
N GLN A 310 14.05 -17.50 -13.01
CA GLN A 310 14.59 -18.03 -14.27
C GLN A 310 14.08 -17.31 -15.52
N SER A 311 13.17 -16.35 -15.40
CA SER A 311 12.56 -15.64 -16.53
C SER A 311 13.41 -14.51 -17.11
N VAL A 312 14.51 -14.18 -16.45
CA VAL A 312 15.47 -13.18 -16.93
C VAL A 312 16.76 -13.87 -17.38
N ARG A 313 17.31 -13.47 -18.52
CA ARG A 313 18.56 -14.03 -19.05
C ARG A 313 19.70 -13.87 -18.04
N ARG A 314 20.62 -14.82 -18.04
CA ARG A 314 21.86 -14.71 -17.27
C ARG A 314 22.80 -13.71 -17.96
N PRO A 315 23.64 -12.98 -17.19
CA PRO A 315 24.66 -12.14 -17.82
C PRO A 315 25.48 -13.00 -18.78
N GLY A 316 25.65 -12.52 -19.99
CA GLY A 316 26.58 -13.16 -20.93
C GLY A 316 27.94 -13.27 -20.24
N LYS A 317 28.57 -14.43 -20.28
CA LYS A 317 30.01 -14.52 -19.97
C LYS A 317 30.68 -13.49 -20.86
N GLY A 318 31.22 -12.41 -20.30
CA GLY A 318 31.92 -11.39 -21.04
C GLY A 318 32.83 -12.06 -22.06
N ARG A 319 32.69 -11.71 -23.32
CA ARG A 319 33.76 -11.95 -24.26
C ARG A 319 34.99 -11.32 -23.62
N LYS A 320 35.88 -12.14 -23.05
CA LYS A 320 37.23 -11.72 -22.79
C LYS A 320 37.73 -11.21 -24.14
N ASP A 321 38.01 -9.93 -24.19
CA ASP A 321 38.68 -9.31 -25.31
C ASP A 321 39.86 -10.21 -25.68
N LEU A 322 39.74 -10.95 -26.79
CA LEU A 322 40.87 -11.52 -27.50
C LEU A 322 41.53 -10.37 -28.20
N ARG A 323 42.57 -9.83 -27.55
CA ARG A 323 43.62 -9.06 -28.25
C ARG A 323 44.46 -10.02 -29.07
#